data_a4330541ad1e151459b863f72822e81e
#
_entry.id   a4330541ad1e151459b863f72822e81e
#
_cell.length_a   1.000
_cell.length_b   1.000
_cell.length_c   1.000
_cell.angle_alpha   90.00
_cell.angle_beta   90.00
_cell.angle_gamma   90.00
#
_symmetry.space_group_name_H-M   'P 1'
#
loop_
_entity.id
_entity.type
_entity.pdbx_description
1 polymer ?
#
loop_
_entity_poly.entity_id
_entity_poly.type
_entity_poly.pdbx_seq_one_letter_code
_entity_poly.pdbx_strand_id
1 'polypeptide(L)'
;METKEVLRQLRTKNNLSQDALAEKLHVTRQAVSRWENGETQPNTETLKSLSKLFDVSINTLLGSPWQRVCQCCGMPLEDATTSREPDGAFNEEYCKWCYADGKFAYTSLEELTDFLVGHMSNENWPPEQARAYFEAQLPKLSHWQQAEK
;
A
#
# COMPACT_ATOMS: atom_id res chain seq x y z
N MET A 1 -2.21 15.65 3.61
CA MET A 1 -2.02 15.68 5.07
C MET A 1 -0.58 15.30 5.37
N GLU A 2 0.08 16.06 6.22
CA GLU A 2 1.48 15.79 6.55
C GLU A 2 1.61 14.69 7.60
N THR A 3 2.81 14.06 7.68
CA THR A 3 3.10 12.98 8.64
C THR A 3 2.73 13.36 10.07
N LYS A 4 3.05 14.59 10.50
CA LYS A 4 2.74 15.07 11.85
C LYS A 4 1.25 15.00 12.18
N GLU A 5 0.42 15.36 11.21
CA GLU A 5 -1.05 15.36 11.38
C GLU A 5 -1.59 13.93 11.38
N VAL A 6 -1.08 13.07 10.48
CA VAL A 6 -1.48 11.66 10.40
C VAL A 6 -1.17 10.95 11.72
N LEU A 7 0.04 11.14 12.24
CA LEU A 7 0.45 10.51 13.50
C LEU A 7 -0.42 10.94 14.66
N ARG A 8 -0.71 12.22 14.77
CA ARG A 8 -1.57 12.75 15.84
C ARG A 8 -2.97 12.16 15.75
N GLN A 9 -3.54 12.12 14.54
CA GLN A 9 -4.88 11.58 14.33
C GLN A 9 -4.95 10.09 14.66
N LEU A 10 -3.99 9.29 14.19
CA LEU A 10 -3.96 7.87 14.49
C LEU A 10 -3.81 7.60 15.98
N ARG A 11 -2.93 8.34 16.63
CA ARG A 11 -2.73 8.24 18.08
C ARG A 11 -4.01 8.52 18.85
N THR A 12 -4.64 9.67 18.57
CA THR A 12 -5.85 10.08 19.28
C THR A 12 -7.03 9.18 18.98
N LYS A 13 -7.15 8.73 17.74
CA LYS A 13 -8.20 7.78 17.33
C LYS A 13 -8.10 6.46 18.09
N ASN A 14 -6.90 6.05 18.45
CA ASN A 14 -6.65 4.82 19.21
C ASN A 14 -6.56 5.07 20.73
N ASN A 15 -6.93 6.25 21.17
CA ASN A 15 -6.95 6.63 22.60
C ASN A 15 -5.59 6.48 23.28
N LEU A 16 -4.50 6.76 22.57
CA LEU A 16 -3.14 6.68 23.11
C LEU A 16 -2.62 8.07 23.46
N SER A 17 -1.93 8.18 24.62
CA SER A 17 -1.15 9.37 24.94
C SER A 17 0.17 9.31 24.19
N GLN A 18 0.92 10.43 24.18
CA GLN A 18 2.27 10.43 23.62
C GLN A 18 3.20 9.47 24.38
N ASP A 19 3.04 9.40 25.71
CA ASP A 19 3.79 8.44 26.53
C ASP A 19 3.48 7.00 26.19
N ALA A 20 2.19 6.68 26.02
CA ALA A 20 1.75 5.32 25.68
C ALA A 20 2.26 4.90 24.30
N LEU A 21 2.21 5.80 23.32
CA LEU A 21 2.74 5.52 21.98
C LEU A 21 4.26 5.31 22.03
N ALA A 22 4.97 6.17 22.75
CA ALA A 22 6.43 6.06 22.92
C ALA A 22 6.82 4.71 23.54
N GLU A 23 6.08 4.27 24.54
CA GLU A 23 6.31 2.97 25.18
C GLU A 23 6.13 1.81 24.20
N LYS A 24 5.07 1.85 23.40
CA LYS A 24 4.80 0.80 22.40
C LYS A 24 5.87 0.73 21.32
N LEU A 25 6.48 1.85 21.00
CA LEU A 25 7.51 1.94 19.96
C LEU A 25 8.94 1.86 20.50
N HIS A 26 9.09 1.76 21.81
CA HIS A 26 10.40 1.75 22.49
C HIS A 26 11.23 3.00 22.18
N VAL A 27 10.57 4.15 22.15
CA VAL A 27 11.20 5.46 21.94
C VAL A 27 10.84 6.40 23.09
N THR A 28 11.43 7.60 23.11
CA THR A 28 11.12 8.59 24.13
C THR A 28 9.85 9.36 23.78
N ARG A 29 9.18 9.91 24.82
CA ARG A 29 8.04 10.80 24.61
C ARG A 29 8.44 12.02 23.78
N GLN A 30 9.67 12.54 24.02
CA GLN A 30 10.18 13.68 23.26
C GLN A 30 10.24 13.38 21.76
N ALA A 31 10.61 12.15 21.38
CA ALA A 31 10.62 11.76 19.98
C ALA A 31 9.22 11.85 19.38
N VAL A 32 8.21 11.30 20.05
CA VAL A 32 6.81 11.38 19.60
C VAL A 32 6.35 12.82 19.47
N SER A 33 6.65 13.65 20.49
CA SER A 33 6.31 15.06 20.49
C SER A 33 6.91 15.79 19.28
N ARG A 34 8.18 15.54 18.98
CA ARG A 34 8.88 16.16 17.85
C ARG A 34 8.26 15.75 16.52
N TRP A 35 7.87 14.48 16.38
CA TRP A 35 7.19 14.02 15.16
C TRP A 35 5.85 14.74 14.97
N GLU A 36 5.08 14.91 16.04
CA GLU A 36 3.76 15.55 15.98
C GLU A 36 3.85 17.06 15.83
N ASN A 37 4.97 17.67 16.19
CA ASN A 37 5.24 19.08 15.98
C ASN A 37 5.90 19.40 14.63
N GLY A 38 6.30 18.36 13.90
CA GLY A 38 6.96 18.51 12.61
C GLY A 38 8.44 18.85 12.70
N GLU A 39 9.05 18.77 13.88
CA GLU A 39 10.48 19.07 14.08
C GLU A 39 11.36 17.97 13.48
N THR A 40 10.95 16.71 13.61
CA THR A 40 11.65 15.53 13.06
C THR A 40 10.65 14.57 12.49
N GLN A 41 11.13 13.58 11.73
CA GLN A 41 10.30 12.49 11.22
C GLN A 41 10.79 11.15 11.76
N PRO A 42 9.88 10.16 11.94
CA PRO A 42 10.29 8.81 12.32
C PRO A 42 11.22 8.22 11.25
N ASN A 43 12.22 7.45 11.67
CA ASN A 43 13.08 6.74 10.73
C ASN A 43 12.32 5.54 10.12
N THR A 44 12.94 4.87 9.16
CA THR A 44 12.32 3.76 8.43
C THR A 44 11.84 2.64 9.35
N GLU A 45 12.66 2.25 10.33
CA GLU A 45 12.28 1.18 11.26
C GLU A 45 11.08 1.59 12.13
N THR A 46 11.05 2.84 12.56
CA THR A 46 9.92 3.37 13.33
C THR A 46 8.66 3.44 12.47
N LEU A 47 8.79 3.84 11.20
CA LEU A 47 7.66 3.86 10.27
C LEU A 47 7.07 2.46 10.07
N LYS A 48 7.91 1.44 9.97
CA LYS A 48 7.46 0.05 9.88
C LYS A 48 6.69 -0.37 11.13
N SER A 49 7.19 0.01 12.29
CA SER A 49 6.53 -0.29 13.57
C SER A 49 5.18 0.43 13.68
N LEU A 50 5.14 1.70 13.29
CA LEU A 50 3.88 2.48 13.26
C LEU A 50 2.87 1.86 12.29
N SER A 51 3.32 1.43 11.12
CA SER A 51 2.48 0.77 10.13
C SER A 51 1.79 -0.47 10.72
N LYS A 52 2.55 -1.30 11.43
CA LYS A 52 2.01 -2.50 12.08
C LYS A 52 1.08 -2.16 13.24
N LEU A 53 1.47 -1.18 14.05
CA LEU A 53 0.70 -0.78 15.23
C LEU A 53 -0.66 -0.22 14.88
N PHE A 54 -0.72 0.66 13.90
CA PHE A 54 -1.96 1.33 13.49
C PHE A 54 -2.67 0.65 12.32
N ASP A 55 -2.06 -0.40 11.76
CA ASP A 55 -2.60 -1.14 10.63
C ASP A 55 -2.89 -0.24 9.42
N VAL A 56 -1.91 0.59 9.08
CA VAL A 56 -1.95 1.48 7.90
C VAL A 56 -0.64 1.36 7.13
N SER A 57 -0.67 1.68 5.83
CA SER A 57 0.55 1.65 5.03
C SER A 57 1.53 2.76 5.40
N ILE A 58 2.80 2.57 5.08
CA ILE A 58 3.81 3.63 5.26
C ILE A 58 3.47 4.82 4.37
N ASN A 59 2.92 4.57 3.17
CA ASN A 59 2.47 5.63 2.28
C ASN A 59 1.44 6.53 2.96
N THR A 60 0.49 5.94 3.70
CA THR A 60 -0.50 6.69 4.49
C THR A 60 0.17 7.49 5.60
N LEU A 61 1.14 6.91 6.30
CA LEU A 61 1.88 7.60 7.36
C LEU A 61 2.63 8.81 6.84
N LEU A 62 3.18 8.72 5.63
CA LEU A 62 3.92 9.82 5.00
C LEU A 62 3.00 10.89 4.43
N GLY A 63 1.69 10.65 4.38
CA GLY A 63 0.73 11.59 3.82
C GLY A 63 0.98 11.84 2.33
N SER A 64 1.48 10.84 1.62
CA SER A 64 1.87 10.97 0.22
C SER A 64 0.69 11.35 -0.66
N PRO A 65 0.84 12.37 -1.53
CA PRO A 65 -0.21 12.71 -2.49
C PRO A 65 -0.25 11.77 -3.70
N TRP A 66 0.75 10.90 -3.85
CA TRP A 66 0.86 10.03 -5.01
C TRP A 66 -0.05 8.81 -4.87
N GLN A 67 -0.88 8.58 -5.88
CA GLN A 67 -1.69 7.38 -5.96
C GLN A 67 -0.80 6.21 -6.38
N ARG A 68 -0.65 5.24 -5.50
CA ARG A 68 0.08 4.02 -5.82
C ARG A 68 -0.82 3.07 -6.60
N VAL A 69 -0.23 2.26 -7.46
CA VAL A 69 -0.96 1.27 -8.24
C VAL A 69 -0.29 -0.09 -8.09
N CYS A 70 -1.10 -1.15 -8.18
CA CYS A 70 -0.58 -2.52 -8.13
C CYS A 70 0.33 -2.77 -9.34
N GLN A 71 1.53 -3.28 -9.09
CA GLN A 71 2.52 -3.54 -10.14
C GLN A 71 2.25 -4.84 -10.90
N CYS A 72 1.13 -5.49 -10.62
CA CYS A 72 0.66 -6.67 -11.34
C CYS A 72 -0.55 -6.36 -12.20
N CYS A 73 -1.61 -5.77 -11.63
CA CYS A 73 -2.86 -5.50 -12.35
C CYS A 73 -3.15 -4.02 -12.59
N GLY A 74 -2.39 -3.12 -11.98
CA GLY A 74 -2.53 -1.68 -12.20
C GLY A 74 -3.67 -1.00 -11.44
N MET A 75 -4.39 -1.71 -10.55
CA MET A 75 -5.46 -1.08 -9.79
C MET A 75 -4.90 -0.10 -8.76
N PRO A 76 -5.65 0.97 -8.43
CA PRO A 76 -5.22 1.88 -7.35
C PRO A 76 -5.11 1.15 -6.02
N LEU A 77 -4.08 1.47 -5.24
CA LEU A 77 -3.84 0.85 -3.94
C LEU A 77 -4.28 1.78 -2.82
N GLU A 78 -5.12 1.25 -1.93
CA GLU A 78 -5.50 1.87 -0.67
C GLU A 78 -5.13 0.88 0.43
N ASP A 79 -5.16 1.31 1.70
CA ASP A 79 -4.79 0.42 2.80
C ASP A 79 -5.63 -0.87 2.82
N ALA A 80 -6.93 -0.76 2.50
CA ALA A 80 -7.82 -1.92 2.48
C ALA A 80 -7.55 -2.88 1.32
N THR A 81 -6.93 -2.44 0.24
CA THR A 81 -6.67 -3.25 -0.96
C THR A 81 -5.20 -3.65 -1.11
N THR A 82 -4.31 -3.05 -0.33
CA THR A 82 -2.88 -3.34 -0.38
C THR A 82 -2.59 -4.72 0.19
N SER A 83 -1.69 -5.45 -0.45
CA SER A 83 -1.27 -6.78 -0.03
C SER A 83 -0.48 -6.76 1.27
N ARG A 84 -0.36 -7.93 1.88
CA ARG A 84 0.40 -8.13 3.11
C ARG A 84 1.44 -9.23 2.92
N GLU A 85 2.58 -9.07 3.55
CA GLU A 85 3.57 -10.13 3.69
C GLU A 85 3.10 -11.15 4.73
N PRO A 86 3.67 -12.37 4.76
CA PRO A 86 3.29 -13.37 5.78
C PRO A 86 3.40 -12.89 7.22
N ASP A 87 4.28 -11.92 7.50
CA ASP A 87 4.46 -11.35 8.84
C ASP A 87 3.44 -10.24 9.17
N GLY A 88 2.54 -9.91 8.24
CA GLY A 88 1.53 -8.89 8.42
C GLY A 88 1.93 -7.50 7.92
N ALA A 89 3.17 -7.29 7.51
CA ALA A 89 3.62 -6.01 6.97
C ALA A 89 2.98 -5.73 5.61
N PHE A 90 2.71 -4.45 5.32
CA PHE A 90 2.17 -4.06 4.02
C PHE A 90 3.20 -4.29 2.92
N ASN A 91 2.75 -4.90 1.81
CA ASN A 91 3.50 -4.88 0.55
C ASN A 91 2.86 -3.82 -0.34
N GLU A 92 3.47 -2.66 -0.42
CA GLU A 92 2.88 -1.50 -1.07
C GLU A 92 3.03 -1.50 -2.60
N GLU A 93 3.53 -2.59 -3.17
CA GLU A 93 3.69 -2.74 -4.62
C GLU A 93 2.54 -3.50 -5.27
N TYR A 94 1.80 -4.31 -4.50
CA TYR A 94 0.77 -5.21 -5.05
C TYR A 94 -0.53 -5.11 -4.27
N CYS A 95 -1.63 -5.46 -4.93
CA CYS A 95 -2.92 -5.60 -4.26
C CYS A 95 -3.06 -7.00 -3.66
N LYS A 96 -3.98 -7.13 -2.71
CA LYS A 96 -4.21 -8.40 -1.99
C LYS A 96 -4.73 -9.53 -2.88
N TRP A 97 -5.24 -9.22 -4.08
CA TRP A 97 -5.72 -10.21 -5.02
C TRP A 97 -4.63 -10.74 -5.95
N CYS A 98 -3.58 -9.96 -6.17
CA CYS A 98 -2.46 -10.36 -7.00
C CYS A 98 -1.33 -11.03 -6.21
N TYR A 99 -1.16 -10.64 -4.97
CA TYR A 99 -0.10 -11.16 -4.10
C TYR A 99 -0.64 -11.32 -2.68
N ALA A 100 -0.48 -12.51 -2.12
CA ALA A 100 -0.88 -12.79 -0.74
C ALA A 100 -0.06 -13.96 -0.19
N ASP A 101 0.28 -13.91 1.09
CA ASP A 101 1.00 -14.96 1.80
C ASP A 101 2.32 -15.37 1.12
N GLY A 102 3.02 -14.38 0.55
CA GLY A 102 4.29 -14.60 -0.13
C GLY A 102 4.20 -15.19 -1.53
N LYS A 103 2.99 -15.25 -2.10
CA LYS A 103 2.77 -15.87 -3.41
C LYS A 103 1.96 -14.97 -4.33
N PHE A 104 2.32 -15.00 -5.62
CA PHE A 104 1.54 -14.31 -6.64
C PHE A 104 0.39 -15.20 -7.13
N ALA A 105 -0.80 -14.61 -7.26
CA ALA A 105 -1.98 -15.30 -7.79
C ALA A 105 -1.88 -15.51 -9.31
N TYR A 106 -1.21 -14.60 -10.01
CA TYR A 106 -1.08 -14.62 -11.46
C TYR A 106 0.38 -14.73 -11.87
N THR A 107 0.71 -15.77 -12.59
CA THR A 107 2.05 -15.99 -13.14
C THR A 107 2.09 -15.81 -14.65
N SER A 108 0.92 -15.66 -15.28
CA SER A 108 0.76 -15.44 -16.72
C SER A 108 0.04 -14.13 -16.97
N LEU A 109 0.62 -13.30 -17.82
CA LEU A 109 0.01 -12.03 -18.24
C LEU A 109 -1.32 -12.27 -18.95
N GLU A 110 -1.40 -13.34 -19.74
CA GLU A 110 -2.62 -13.71 -20.47
C GLU A 110 -3.75 -14.06 -19.48
N GLU A 111 -3.47 -14.87 -18.46
CA GLU A 111 -4.47 -15.22 -17.45
C GLU A 111 -5.01 -14.00 -16.73
N LEU A 112 -4.12 -13.09 -16.35
CA LEU A 112 -4.53 -11.84 -15.69
C LEU A 112 -5.36 -10.98 -16.62
N THR A 113 -4.95 -10.85 -17.88
CA THR A 113 -5.69 -10.07 -18.88
C THR A 113 -7.10 -10.63 -19.05
N ASP A 114 -7.24 -11.94 -19.19
CA ASP A 114 -8.54 -12.60 -19.33
C ASP A 114 -9.44 -12.35 -18.12
N PHE A 115 -8.87 -12.46 -16.92
CA PHE A 115 -9.60 -12.18 -15.67
C PHE A 115 -10.11 -10.74 -15.62
N LEU A 116 -9.23 -9.77 -15.91
CA LEU A 116 -9.59 -8.36 -15.86
C LEU A 116 -10.63 -7.99 -16.92
N VAL A 117 -10.50 -8.53 -18.12
CA VAL A 117 -11.49 -8.32 -19.19
C VAL A 117 -12.86 -8.84 -18.74
N GLY A 118 -12.90 -10.03 -18.16
CA GLY A 118 -14.13 -10.63 -17.68
C GLY A 118 -14.81 -9.87 -16.56
N HIS A 119 -14.02 -9.20 -15.69
CA HIS A 119 -14.54 -8.47 -14.54
C HIS A 119 -14.80 -6.99 -14.79
N MET A 120 -14.00 -6.35 -15.66
CA MET A 120 -14.04 -4.91 -15.85
C MET A 120 -14.85 -4.48 -17.07
N SER A 121 -15.06 -5.38 -18.04
CA SER A 121 -15.84 -5.04 -19.21
C SER A 121 -17.33 -4.89 -18.89
N ASN A 122 -18.02 -4.02 -19.62
CA ASN A 122 -19.45 -3.78 -19.48
C ASN A 122 -19.99 -3.18 -20.78
N GLU A 123 -21.25 -2.75 -20.78
CA GLU A 123 -21.89 -2.18 -21.97
C GLU A 123 -21.19 -0.92 -22.49
N ASN A 124 -20.61 -0.13 -21.57
CA ASN A 124 -19.89 1.11 -21.91
C ASN A 124 -18.43 0.86 -22.25
N TRP A 125 -17.90 -0.29 -21.87
CA TRP A 125 -16.51 -0.67 -22.12
C TRP A 125 -16.46 -2.13 -22.58
N PRO A 126 -16.67 -2.39 -23.88
CA PRO A 126 -16.76 -3.75 -24.42
C PRO A 126 -15.48 -4.56 -24.17
N PRO A 127 -15.57 -5.89 -24.10
CA PRO A 127 -14.39 -6.75 -23.83
C PRO A 127 -13.21 -6.51 -24.78
N GLU A 128 -13.49 -6.22 -26.04
CA GLU A 128 -12.45 -5.94 -27.04
C GLU A 128 -11.63 -4.71 -26.69
N GLN A 129 -12.30 -3.64 -26.26
CA GLN A 129 -11.64 -2.40 -25.85
C GLN A 129 -10.90 -2.57 -24.52
N ALA A 130 -11.50 -3.30 -23.58
CA ALA A 130 -10.87 -3.59 -22.30
C ALA A 130 -9.58 -4.38 -22.51
N ARG A 131 -9.62 -5.41 -23.36
CA ARG A 131 -8.45 -6.24 -23.68
C ARG A 131 -7.34 -5.40 -24.31
N ALA A 132 -7.65 -4.55 -25.27
CA ALA A 132 -6.67 -3.69 -25.91
C ALA A 132 -5.99 -2.77 -24.89
N TYR A 133 -6.78 -2.22 -23.96
CA TYR A 133 -6.26 -1.37 -22.89
C TYR A 133 -5.28 -2.14 -21.99
N PHE A 134 -5.70 -3.31 -21.48
CA PHE A 134 -4.86 -4.09 -20.58
C PHE A 134 -3.60 -4.63 -21.26
N GLU A 135 -3.71 -5.07 -22.50
CA GLU A 135 -2.55 -5.53 -23.28
C GLU A 135 -1.52 -4.41 -23.50
N ALA A 136 -1.97 -3.15 -23.56
CA ALA A 136 -1.09 -2.00 -23.69
C ALA A 136 -0.49 -1.56 -22.34
N GLN A 137 -1.23 -1.68 -21.23
CA GLN A 137 -0.83 -1.13 -19.94
C GLN A 137 -0.10 -2.13 -19.03
N LEU A 138 -0.58 -3.37 -18.95
CA LEU A 138 -0.05 -4.36 -18.01
C LEU A 138 1.45 -4.65 -18.23
N PRO A 139 1.95 -4.81 -19.47
CA PRO A 139 3.37 -5.09 -19.66
C PRO A 139 4.32 -3.99 -19.14
N LYS A 140 3.80 -2.78 -18.91
CA LYS A 140 4.59 -1.66 -18.39
C LYS A 140 4.83 -1.76 -16.88
N LEU A 141 4.05 -2.60 -16.18
CA LEU A 141 4.16 -2.76 -14.74
C LEU A 141 5.39 -3.61 -14.38
N SER A 142 6.02 -3.29 -13.25
CA SER A 142 7.31 -3.88 -12.89
C SER A 142 7.28 -5.41 -12.75
N HIS A 143 6.17 -5.97 -12.29
CA HIS A 143 6.03 -7.43 -12.17
C HIS A 143 6.23 -8.14 -13.51
N TRP A 144 5.63 -7.59 -14.57
CA TRP A 144 5.69 -8.19 -15.91
C TRP A 144 6.99 -7.87 -16.62
N GLN A 145 7.63 -6.75 -16.31
CA GLN A 145 8.95 -6.42 -16.85
C GLN A 145 10.03 -7.37 -16.34
N GLN A 146 9.92 -7.80 -15.09
CA GLN A 146 10.85 -8.77 -14.50
C GLN A 146 10.70 -10.16 -15.11
N ALA A 147 9.50 -10.54 -15.51
CA ALA A 147 9.22 -11.85 -16.08
C ALA A 147 9.81 -12.04 -17.47
N GLU A 148 10.13 -10.95 -18.19
CA GLU A 148 10.73 -11.00 -19.52
C GLU A 148 12.26 -11.16 -19.49
N LYS A 149 12.86 -11.13 -18.32
CA LYS A 149 14.27 -11.37 -18.12
C LYS A 149 14.48 -12.84 -17.71
#